data_afe32f0cd6a9daa967c9bd20c77f2903
#
_entry.id   afe32f0cd6a9daa967c9bd20c77f2903
#
_cell.length_a   1.000
_cell.length_b   1.000
_cell.length_c   1.000
_cell.angle_alpha   90.00
_cell.angle_beta   90.00
_cell.angle_gamma   90.00
#
_symmetry.space_group_name_H-M   'P 1'
#
loop_
_entity.id
_entity.type
_entity.pdbx_description
1 polymer ?
#
loop_
_entity_poly.entity_id
_entity_poly.type
_entity_poly.pdbx_seq_one_letter_code
_entity_poly.pdbx_strand_id
1 'polypeptide(L)'
;MYVKQRMFGFRVSQVRLQGQRVSLRYALHENHMNFEEQIAELKRGADEVLTAADLRKKLARAIPLRVKAGFDPTAPDLHLGHTVLLNKMRQFQQLGHEVTFLIGDFTGMIGDPTGRNATRPPLSPEEIQANARTYESQVFRILDPDRTRIDFNSRWLSKLTSSEIVKLAAHYTVARMLERDDFAKRYKAGHPISIHEFLYPLAQGYDSVAMRADVELGGTDQKFNLLVGRTLQDAYGQEPQVVLTTPLLEGTDGINKMSKSLGNYIGIAEDPDSMFGKLMSISDELMWRYFELLSFRPLSEIASLREQAQSGRNPRDIKFELARELVGRFHDAEAAERAQRGFITRVSEKAVPQDLPLKVVSVQGAGLRLANLLKEAGLAGSTSEANRKIEEGAVRIDGARVSDRALTLKTGAEHVVQVGAKRFARVKLEPSP
;
A
#
# COMPACT_ATOMS: atom_id res chain seq x y z
N MET A 1 -21.89 9.25 30.14
CA MET A 1 -22.95 10.16 29.67
C MET A 1 -22.65 10.51 28.22
N TYR A 2 -23.32 9.83 27.27
CA TYR A 2 -23.10 10.01 25.84
C TYR A 2 -24.05 11.09 25.33
N VAL A 3 -23.52 12.16 24.78
CA VAL A 3 -24.30 13.16 24.04
C VAL A 3 -24.29 12.77 22.57
N LYS A 4 -25.44 12.28 22.07
CA LYS A 4 -25.69 12.09 20.63
C LYS A 4 -26.02 13.46 20.02
N GLN A 5 -25.11 14.01 19.25
CA GLN A 5 -25.45 15.07 18.29
C GLN A 5 -25.50 14.45 16.88
N ARG A 6 -26.71 14.37 16.32
CA ARG A 6 -26.94 14.15 14.89
C ARG A 6 -26.85 15.50 14.19
N MET A 7 -25.81 15.67 13.38
CA MET A 7 -25.77 16.72 12.35
C MET A 7 -25.37 16.06 11.04
N PHE A 8 -26.26 16.13 10.08
CA PHE A 8 -26.06 15.85 8.65
C PHE A 8 -25.14 14.65 8.33
N GLY A 9 -25.68 13.43 8.31
CA GLY A 9 -25.12 12.28 7.59
C GLY A 9 -23.72 11.78 7.97
N PHE A 10 -23.08 12.32 9.00
CA PHE A 10 -21.75 11.92 9.45
C PHE A 10 -21.81 11.33 10.86
N ARG A 11 -21.33 10.10 11.00
CA ARG A 11 -21.03 9.53 12.31
C ARG A 11 -19.54 9.79 12.60
N VAL A 12 -19.26 10.49 13.68
CA VAL A 12 -17.87 10.70 14.15
C VAL A 12 -17.64 9.71 15.29
N SER A 13 -16.83 8.68 15.04
CA SER A 13 -16.31 7.82 16.09
C SER A 13 -14.97 8.36 16.57
N GLN A 14 -14.86 8.65 17.85
CA GLN A 14 -13.61 9.08 18.48
C GLN A 14 -12.98 7.89 19.19
N VAL A 15 -11.79 7.51 18.76
CA VAL A 15 -10.96 6.49 19.42
C VAL A 15 -9.82 7.20 20.16
N ARG A 16 -9.62 6.87 21.43
CA ARG A 16 -8.45 7.31 22.21
C ARG A 16 -7.30 6.33 21.94
N LEU A 17 -6.33 6.74 21.15
CA LEU A 17 -5.04 6.07 21.04
C LEU A 17 -4.00 6.94 21.75
N GLN A 18 -3.33 6.38 22.77
CA GLN A 18 -2.25 7.03 23.53
C GLN A 18 -2.58 8.44 24.06
N GLY A 19 -3.81 8.67 24.52
CA GLY A 19 -4.22 9.93 25.12
C GLY A 19 -4.61 11.05 24.15
N GLN A 20 -4.45 10.90 22.85
CA GLN A 20 -4.89 11.84 21.83
C GLN A 20 -6.22 11.41 21.19
N ARG A 21 -7.08 12.41 20.94
CA ARG A 21 -8.35 12.18 20.23
C ARG A 21 -8.09 12.22 18.72
N VAL A 22 -8.09 11.05 18.07
CA VAL A 22 -8.07 10.94 16.62
C VAL A 22 -9.51 10.94 16.13
N SER A 23 -9.89 11.94 15.36
CA SER A 23 -11.24 12.04 14.76
C SER A 23 -11.18 11.47 13.35
N LEU A 24 -11.61 10.22 13.19
CA LEU A 24 -11.82 9.61 11.88
C LEU A 24 -13.21 10.02 11.37
N ARG A 25 -13.27 10.93 10.41
CA ARG A 25 -14.51 11.26 9.70
C ARG A 25 -14.77 10.21 8.63
N TYR A 26 -15.63 9.25 8.91
CA TYR A 26 -16.19 8.38 7.90
C TYR A 26 -17.52 8.99 7.40
N ALA A 27 -17.57 9.32 6.11
CA ALA A 27 -18.85 9.58 5.47
C ALA A 27 -19.64 8.28 5.44
N LEU A 28 -20.71 8.18 6.20
CA LEU A 28 -21.72 7.17 5.98
C LEU A 28 -22.39 7.51 4.66
N HIS A 29 -21.90 6.94 3.56
CA HIS A 29 -22.74 6.79 2.40
C HIS A 29 -23.86 5.82 2.83
N GLU A 30 -25.09 6.31 2.93
CA GLU A 30 -26.25 5.44 2.82
C GLU A 30 -26.05 4.67 1.53
N ASN A 31 -25.96 3.37 1.64
CA ASN A 31 -25.51 2.51 0.56
C ASN A 31 -26.63 2.41 -0.48
N HIS A 32 -26.68 3.34 -1.41
CA HIS A 32 -27.62 3.36 -2.53
C HIS A 32 -27.20 2.42 -3.67
N MET A 33 -26.13 1.64 -3.48
CA MET A 33 -25.67 0.67 -4.46
C MET A 33 -26.74 -0.40 -4.68
N ASN A 34 -27.13 -0.59 -5.93
CA ASN A 34 -27.97 -1.74 -6.30
C ASN A 34 -27.16 -3.04 -6.18
N PHE A 35 -27.85 -4.18 -6.29
CA PHE A 35 -27.24 -5.49 -6.07
C PHE A 35 -26.05 -5.79 -7.00
N GLU A 36 -26.10 -5.38 -8.27
CA GLU A 36 -25.02 -5.58 -9.23
C GLU A 36 -23.82 -4.66 -8.93
N GLU A 37 -24.05 -3.45 -8.50
CA GLU A 37 -23.02 -2.53 -8.06
C GLU A 37 -22.28 -3.05 -6.82
N GLN A 38 -23.01 -3.63 -5.85
CA GLN A 38 -22.39 -4.28 -4.68
C GLN A 38 -21.48 -5.44 -5.11
N ILE A 39 -21.91 -6.28 -6.05
CA ILE A 39 -21.09 -7.38 -6.58
C ILE A 39 -19.87 -6.82 -7.31
N ALA A 40 -20.03 -5.79 -8.11
CA ALA A 40 -18.93 -5.16 -8.84
C ALA A 40 -17.88 -4.58 -7.87
N GLU A 41 -18.33 -3.89 -6.80
CA GLU A 41 -17.43 -3.35 -5.78
C GLU A 41 -16.69 -4.47 -5.01
N LEU A 42 -17.38 -5.55 -4.66
CA LEU A 42 -16.74 -6.70 -3.99
C LEU A 42 -15.75 -7.44 -4.89
N LYS A 43 -15.96 -7.41 -6.21
CA LYS A 43 -15.01 -7.98 -7.19
C LYS A 43 -13.85 -7.04 -7.53
N ARG A 44 -13.95 -5.76 -7.24
CA ARG A 44 -12.89 -4.78 -7.51
C ARG A 44 -11.58 -5.23 -6.86
N GLY A 45 -10.50 -5.35 -7.65
CA GLY A 45 -9.18 -5.77 -7.17
C GLY A 45 -9.13 -7.20 -6.59
N ALA A 46 -10.17 -8.02 -6.79
CA ALA A 46 -10.11 -9.44 -6.52
C ALA A 46 -9.42 -10.16 -7.70
N ASP A 47 -8.63 -11.17 -7.39
CA ASP A 47 -8.04 -12.06 -8.40
C ASP A 47 -9.04 -13.15 -8.78
N GLU A 48 -9.59 -13.85 -7.78
CA GLU A 48 -10.63 -14.86 -7.98
C GLU A 48 -11.75 -14.75 -6.93
N VAL A 49 -12.94 -15.18 -7.33
CA VAL A 49 -14.09 -15.40 -6.44
C VAL A 49 -14.62 -16.82 -6.65
N LEU A 50 -14.43 -17.67 -5.68
CA LEU A 50 -14.82 -19.10 -5.69
C LEU A 50 -15.99 -19.33 -4.70
N THR A 51 -17.26 -19.40 -5.13
CA THR A 51 -17.66 -19.12 -6.51
C THR A 51 -18.43 -17.80 -6.57
N ALA A 52 -18.44 -17.14 -7.71
CA ALA A 52 -19.23 -15.94 -7.91
C ALA A 52 -20.75 -16.23 -7.78
N ALA A 53 -21.21 -17.44 -8.12
CA ALA A 53 -22.58 -17.88 -7.94
C ALA A 53 -22.95 -17.99 -6.45
N ASP A 54 -22.05 -18.56 -5.62
CA ASP A 54 -22.27 -18.68 -4.18
C ASP A 54 -22.31 -17.28 -3.53
N LEU A 55 -21.44 -16.37 -3.96
CA LEU A 55 -21.45 -14.99 -3.47
C LEU A 55 -22.79 -14.31 -3.75
N ARG A 56 -23.29 -14.41 -5.00
CA ARG A 56 -24.62 -13.89 -5.36
C ARG A 56 -25.73 -14.50 -4.49
N LYS A 57 -25.71 -15.82 -4.34
CA LYS A 57 -26.68 -16.56 -3.52
C LYS A 57 -26.68 -16.08 -2.07
N LYS A 58 -25.51 -15.88 -1.48
CA LYS A 58 -25.37 -15.43 -0.09
C LYS A 58 -25.80 -13.97 0.07
N LEU A 59 -25.41 -13.08 -0.83
CA LEU A 59 -25.83 -11.66 -0.82
C LEU A 59 -27.35 -11.49 -1.01
N ALA A 60 -27.97 -12.33 -1.86
CA ALA A 60 -29.41 -12.30 -2.10
C ALA A 60 -30.28 -12.62 -0.85
N ARG A 61 -29.68 -13.13 0.22
CA ARG A 61 -30.38 -13.35 1.51
C ARG A 61 -30.68 -12.05 2.25
N ALA A 62 -30.07 -10.93 1.84
CA ALA A 62 -30.21 -9.62 2.46
C ALA A 62 -29.93 -9.60 3.99
N ILE A 63 -29.01 -10.47 4.43
CA ILE A 63 -28.51 -10.52 5.81
C ILE A 63 -26.99 -10.26 5.82
N PRO A 64 -26.44 -9.67 6.89
CA PRO A 64 -25.00 -9.50 7.02
C PRO A 64 -24.25 -10.83 6.90
N LEU A 65 -23.26 -10.88 5.98
CA LEU A 65 -22.37 -12.02 5.85
C LEU A 65 -21.27 -11.94 6.89
N ARG A 66 -20.86 -13.10 7.42
CA ARG A 66 -19.68 -13.23 8.29
C ARG A 66 -18.44 -13.38 7.44
N VAL A 67 -17.69 -12.32 7.38
CA VAL A 67 -16.45 -12.21 6.56
C VAL A 67 -15.23 -12.29 7.46
N LYS A 68 -14.30 -13.18 7.17
CA LYS A 68 -13.04 -13.29 7.90
C LYS A 68 -11.83 -13.13 7.00
N ALA A 69 -10.74 -12.64 7.56
CA ALA A 69 -9.39 -12.77 7.04
C ALA A 69 -8.44 -13.08 8.19
N GLY A 70 -7.58 -14.09 8.01
CA GLY A 70 -6.60 -14.53 9.01
C GLY A 70 -5.24 -13.88 8.76
N PHE A 71 -4.58 -13.49 9.85
CA PHE A 71 -3.25 -12.89 9.84
C PHE A 71 -2.40 -13.49 10.97
N ASP A 72 -1.34 -14.20 10.60
CA ASP A 72 -0.35 -14.63 11.57
C ASP A 72 0.53 -13.45 11.98
N PRO A 73 0.70 -13.17 13.28
CA PRO A 73 1.44 -12.01 13.75
C PRO A 73 2.97 -12.25 13.67
N THR A 74 3.48 -12.36 12.45
CA THR A 74 4.86 -12.77 12.17
C THR A 74 5.88 -11.63 12.23
N ALA A 75 5.43 -10.40 12.32
CA ALA A 75 6.26 -9.20 12.45
C ALA A 75 5.43 -8.05 13.03
N PRO A 76 6.03 -7.09 13.76
CA PRO A 76 5.27 -6.05 14.49
C PRO A 76 4.51 -5.08 13.59
N ASP A 77 4.93 -4.85 12.33
CA ASP A 77 4.36 -3.82 11.49
C ASP A 77 3.72 -4.37 10.23
N LEU A 78 2.62 -3.73 9.83
CA LEU A 78 1.98 -3.95 8.54
C LEU A 78 2.64 -3.05 7.46
N HIS A 79 2.59 -3.50 6.21
CA HIS A 79 2.99 -2.73 5.04
C HIS A 79 1.86 -2.67 4.01
N LEU A 80 1.98 -1.84 2.98
CA LEU A 80 0.93 -1.63 1.97
C LEU A 80 0.43 -2.94 1.32
N GLY A 81 1.27 -3.97 1.22
CA GLY A 81 0.83 -5.29 0.73
C GLY A 81 -0.27 -5.92 1.59
N HIS A 82 -0.20 -5.79 2.91
CA HIS A 82 -1.27 -6.28 3.80
C HIS A 82 -2.55 -5.44 3.67
N THR A 83 -2.41 -4.17 3.32
CA THR A 83 -3.56 -3.27 3.22
C THR A 83 -4.46 -3.57 2.03
N VAL A 84 -3.99 -4.31 1.02
CA VAL A 84 -4.84 -4.82 -0.07
C VAL A 84 -5.99 -5.66 0.50
N LEU A 85 -5.65 -6.60 1.38
CA LEU A 85 -6.64 -7.46 2.03
C LEU A 85 -7.52 -6.69 3.01
N LEU A 86 -6.93 -5.75 3.78
CA LEU A 86 -7.69 -4.88 4.69
C LEU A 86 -8.67 -3.96 3.93
N ASN A 87 -8.28 -3.46 2.76
CA ASN A 87 -9.16 -2.68 1.90
C ASN A 87 -10.35 -3.54 1.42
N LYS A 88 -10.11 -4.80 1.09
CA LYS A 88 -11.18 -5.74 0.74
C LYS A 88 -12.13 -5.98 1.91
N MET A 89 -11.61 -6.19 3.12
CA MET A 89 -12.43 -6.28 4.34
C MET A 89 -13.28 -5.01 4.53
N ARG A 90 -12.68 -3.82 4.32
CA ARG A 90 -13.38 -2.53 4.41
C ARG A 90 -14.53 -2.43 3.40
N GLN A 91 -14.38 -2.92 2.17
CA GLN A 91 -15.46 -2.94 1.18
C GLN A 91 -16.67 -3.75 1.69
N PHE A 92 -16.45 -4.94 2.24
CA PHE A 92 -17.52 -5.71 2.89
C PHE A 92 -18.14 -4.97 4.07
N GLN A 93 -17.32 -4.33 4.89
CA GLN A 93 -17.79 -3.55 6.03
C GLN A 93 -18.68 -2.36 5.61
N GLN A 94 -18.31 -1.66 4.54
CA GLN A 94 -19.09 -0.55 3.97
C GLN A 94 -20.45 -1.02 3.43
N LEU A 95 -20.53 -2.24 2.92
CA LEU A 95 -21.76 -2.87 2.46
C LEU A 95 -22.63 -3.45 3.60
N GLY A 96 -22.21 -3.30 4.85
CA GLY A 96 -23.00 -3.70 6.02
C GLY A 96 -22.74 -5.12 6.52
N HIS A 97 -21.68 -5.78 6.04
CA HIS A 97 -21.31 -7.12 6.47
C HIS A 97 -20.49 -7.12 7.77
N GLU A 98 -20.53 -8.25 8.49
CA GLU A 98 -19.77 -8.46 9.73
C GLU A 98 -18.35 -8.88 9.39
N VAL A 99 -17.36 -8.03 9.74
CA VAL A 99 -15.96 -8.27 9.41
C VAL A 99 -15.19 -8.70 10.64
N THR A 100 -14.48 -9.82 10.54
CA THR A 100 -13.59 -10.31 11.58
C THR A 100 -12.15 -10.33 11.09
N PHE A 101 -11.31 -9.55 11.76
CA PHE A 101 -9.85 -9.65 11.66
C PHE A 101 -9.39 -10.74 12.62
N LEU A 102 -9.01 -11.89 12.07
CA LEU A 102 -8.61 -13.05 12.85
C LEU A 102 -7.09 -13.06 13.04
N ILE A 103 -6.66 -13.01 14.28
CA ILE A 103 -5.25 -13.16 14.65
C ILE A 103 -4.95 -14.63 14.80
N GLY A 104 -4.01 -15.12 13.98
CA GLY A 104 -3.52 -16.48 13.98
C GLY A 104 -2.46 -16.71 15.05
N ASP A 105 -2.82 -16.55 16.32
CA ASP A 105 -1.90 -16.74 17.43
C ASP A 105 -1.55 -18.22 17.66
N PHE A 106 -2.46 -19.14 17.37
CA PHE A 106 -2.18 -20.57 17.37
C PHE A 106 -1.49 -21.02 16.08
N THR A 107 -1.97 -20.60 14.92
CA THR A 107 -1.36 -20.96 13.63
C THR A 107 0.04 -20.36 13.47
N GLY A 108 0.30 -19.20 14.03
CA GLY A 108 1.64 -18.59 14.08
C GLY A 108 2.68 -19.44 14.82
N MET A 109 2.27 -20.27 15.81
CA MET A 109 3.16 -21.26 16.46
C MET A 109 3.49 -22.43 15.55
N ILE A 110 2.59 -22.83 14.65
CA ILE A 110 2.86 -23.86 13.63
C ILE A 110 3.78 -23.28 12.56
N GLY A 111 3.50 -22.06 12.11
CA GLY A 111 4.18 -21.38 11.02
C GLY A 111 3.63 -21.74 9.65
N ASP A 112 3.20 -20.73 8.88
CA ASP A 112 2.70 -20.95 7.52
C ASP A 112 3.81 -21.45 6.60
N PRO A 113 3.69 -22.65 6.02
CA PRO A 113 4.65 -23.20 5.05
C PRO A 113 4.58 -22.55 3.67
N THR A 114 3.59 -21.65 3.39
CA THR A 114 3.36 -21.05 2.08
C THR A 114 4.61 -20.38 1.51
N GLY A 115 5.02 -20.82 0.31
CA GLY A 115 6.14 -20.25 -0.43
C GLY A 115 7.51 -20.46 0.23
N ARG A 116 7.67 -21.44 1.11
CA ARG A 116 8.92 -21.74 1.81
C ARG A 116 9.62 -22.98 1.23
N ASN A 117 10.93 -22.90 1.19
CA ASN A 117 11.78 -24.03 0.80
C ASN A 117 12.25 -24.88 2.00
N ALA A 118 12.00 -24.40 3.22
CA ALA A 118 12.34 -25.06 4.48
C ALA A 118 11.31 -24.73 5.55
N THR A 119 11.25 -25.58 6.58
CA THR A 119 10.40 -25.39 7.76
C THR A 119 10.73 -24.06 8.46
N ARG A 120 9.70 -23.28 8.78
CA ARG A 120 9.85 -22.02 9.50
C ARG A 120 10.07 -22.29 10.99
N PRO A 121 11.01 -21.60 11.65
CA PRO A 121 11.08 -21.63 13.10
C PRO A 121 9.77 -21.10 13.70
N PRO A 122 9.17 -21.80 14.68
CA PRO A 122 7.99 -21.32 15.38
C PRO A 122 8.31 -20.05 16.16
N LEU A 123 7.33 -19.12 16.23
CA LEU A 123 7.41 -17.95 17.10
C LEU A 123 7.08 -18.34 18.55
N SER A 124 7.67 -17.66 19.52
CA SER A 124 7.28 -17.81 20.92
C SER A 124 5.90 -17.17 21.17
N PRO A 125 5.15 -17.65 22.19
CA PRO A 125 3.88 -17.05 22.57
C PRO A 125 4.00 -15.55 22.89
N GLU A 126 5.12 -15.13 23.48
CA GLU A 126 5.41 -13.75 23.86
C GLU A 126 5.60 -12.87 22.61
N GLU A 127 6.33 -13.33 21.62
CA GLU A 127 6.51 -12.65 20.33
C GLU A 127 5.18 -12.49 19.60
N ILE A 128 4.37 -13.55 19.55
CA ILE A 128 3.05 -13.56 18.94
C ILE A 128 2.15 -12.53 19.62
N GLN A 129 2.13 -12.49 20.96
CA GLN A 129 1.29 -11.56 21.70
C GLN A 129 1.75 -10.11 21.51
N ALA A 130 3.07 -9.86 21.49
CA ALA A 130 3.63 -8.53 21.24
C ALA A 130 3.24 -8.02 19.85
N ASN A 131 3.41 -8.86 18.83
CA ASN A 131 3.05 -8.52 17.44
C ASN A 131 1.54 -8.32 17.27
N ALA A 132 0.71 -9.14 17.90
CA ALA A 132 -0.75 -9.04 17.83
C ALA A 132 -1.27 -7.68 18.31
N ARG A 133 -0.70 -7.15 19.40
CA ARG A 133 -1.07 -5.81 19.93
C ARG A 133 -0.75 -4.69 18.94
N THR A 134 0.33 -4.80 18.18
CA THR A 134 0.67 -3.80 17.17
C THR A 134 -0.26 -3.89 15.96
N TYR A 135 -0.71 -5.08 15.58
CA TYR A 135 -1.68 -5.28 14.49
C TYR A 135 -3.01 -4.60 14.79
N GLU A 136 -3.54 -4.79 16.00
CA GLU A 136 -4.82 -4.20 16.41
C GLU A 136 -4.82 -2.68 16.20
N SER A 137 -3.78 -1.98 16.63
CA SER A 137 -3.67 -0.53 16.48
C SER A 137 -3.53 -0.07 15.03
N GLN A 138 -2.90 -0.87 14.18
CA GLN A 138 -2.66 -0.54 12.77
C GLN A 138 -3.87 -0.83 11.88
N VAL A 139 -4.62 -1.91 12.17
CA VAL A 139 -5.81 -2.32 11.41
C VAL A 139 -6.89 -1.23 11.44
N PHE A 140 -7.07 -0.56 12.57
CA PHE A 140 -8.05 0.52 12.73
C PHE A 140 -7.69 1.83 12.01
N ARG A 141 -6.55 1.90 11.32
CA ARG A 141 -6.30 2.96 10.34
C ARG A 141 -7.06 2.76 9.03
N ILE A 142 -7.61 1.56 8.80
CA ILE A 142 -8.32 1.18 7.58
C ILE A 142 -9.75 0.74 7.88
N LEU A 143 -9.92 -0.11 8.89
CA LEU A 143 -11.22 -0.65 9.29
C LEU A 143 -11.88 0.20 10.37
N ASP A 144 -13.20 0.28 10.34
CA ASP A 144 -14.01 0.91 11.38
C ASP A 144 -13.98 0.04 12.64
N PRO A 145 -13.48 0.52 13.79
CA PRO A 145 -13.37 -0.26 15.01
C PRO A 145 -14.72 -0.69 15.57
N ASP A 146 -15.78 0.11 15.40
CA ASP A 146 -17.14 -0.20 15.89
C ASP A 146 -17.81 -1.32 15.09
N ARG A 147 -17.23 -1.70 13.92
CA ARG A 147 -17.77 -2.67 12.97
C ARG A 147 -16.78 -3.80 12.65
N THR A 148 -15.66 -3.84 13.32
CA THR A 148 -14.63 -4.87 13.17
C THR A 148 -14.56 -5.69 14.46
N ARG A 149 -14.69 -7.00 14.32
CA ARG A 149 -14.38 -7.92 15.38
C ARG A 149 -12.90 -8.32 15.27
N ILE A 150 -12.15 -8.18 16.35
CA ILE A 150 -10.84 -8.83 16.50
C ILE A 150 -11.06 -10.13 17.25
N ASP A 151 -10.55 -11.23 16.70
CA ASP A 151 -10.63 -12.54 17.34
C ASP A 151 -9.30 -13.30 17.21
N PHE A 152 -9.12 -14.33 18.04
CA PHE A 152 -7.89 -15.13 18.14
C PHE A 152 -8.23 -16.59 17.91
N ASN A 153 -7.50 -17.28 17.04
CA ASN A 153 -7.82 -18.67 16.73
C ASN A 153 -7.44 -19.65 17.86
N SER A 154 -6.58 -19.27 18.79
CA SER A 154 -6.35 -20.03 20.03
C SER A 154 -7.63 -20.25 20.85
N ARG A 155 -8.65 -19.38 20.73
CA ARG A 155 -9.92 -19.52 21.45
C ARG A 155 -10.61 -20.86 21.22
N TRP A 156 -10.46 -21.45 20.07
CA TRP A 156 -11.01 -22.76 19.71
C TRP A 156 -9.95 -23.82 19.46
N LEU A 157 -8.83 -23.48 18.78
CA LEU A 157 -7.78 -24.46 18.46
C LEU A 157 -7.10 -25.02 19.71
N SER A 158 -6.83 -24.19 20.71
CA SER A 158 -6.22 -24.64 21.97
C SER A 158 -7.15 -25.53 22.82
N LYS A 159 -8.44 -25.58 22.50
CA LYS A 159 -9.41 -26.41 23.21
C LYS A 159 -9.64 -27.76 22.55
N LEU A 160 -9.14 -27.97 21.33
CA LEU A 160 -9.25 -29.25 20.65
C LEU A 160 -8.46 -30.33 21.42
N THR A 161 -9.16 -31.38 21.77
CA THR A 161 -8.56 -32.58 22.35
C THR A 161 -7.77 -33.31 21.28
N SER A 162 -6.84 -34.20 21.71
CA SER A 162 -6.08 -35.04 20.78
C SER A 162 -7.01 -35.87 19.88
N SER A 163 -8.17 -36.35 20.42
CA SER A 163 -9.17 -37.07 19.63
C SER A 163 -9.82 -36.20 18.55
N GLU A 164 -10.09 -34.91 18.85
CA GLU A 164 -10.65 -33.97 17.89
C GLU A 164 -9.64 -33.58 16.80
N ILE A 165 -8.37 -33.44 17.17
CA ILE A 165 -7.29 -33.22 16.18
C ILE A 165 -7.17 -34.39 15.22
N VAL A 166 -7.25 -35.63 15.72
CA VAL A 166 -7.26 -36.84 14.88
C VAL A 166 -8.47 -36.89 13.95
N LYS A 167 -9.66 -36.54 14.47
CA LYS A 167 -10.89 -36.41 13.63
C LYS A 167 -10.73 -35.35 12.57
N LEU A 168 -10.20 -34.15 12.93
CA LEU A 168 -9.94 -33.07 11.98
C LEU A 168 -8.99 -33.52 10.87
N ALA A 169 -7.88 -34.17 11.24
CA ALA A 169 -6.90 -34.71 10.29
C ALA A 169 -7.47 -35.78 9.36
N ALA A 170 -8.47 -36.56 9.82
CA ALA A 170 -9.13 -37.60 9.03
C ALA A 170 -9.96 -37.04 7.86
N HIS A 171 -10.33 -35.76 7.86
CA HIS A 171 -11.08 -35.14 6.76
C HIS A 171 -10.22 -34.78 5.55
N TYR A 172 -8.90 -34.91 5.63
CA TYR A 172 -8.01 -34.55 4.54
C TYR A 172 -6.90 -35.60 4.33
N THR A 173 -6.54 -35.88 3.10
CA THR A 173 -5.53 -36.91 2.80
C THR A 173 -4.15 -36.28 2.53
N VAL A 174 -3.09 -37.06 2.78
CA VAL A 174 -1.71 -36.67 2.42
C VAL A 174 -1.58 -36.36 0.92
N ALA A 175 -2.26 -37.15 0.06
CA ALA A 175 -2.26 -36.90 -1.39
C ALA A 175 -2.79 -35.52 -1.72
N ARG A 176 -3.88 -35.08 -1.08
CA ARG A 176 -4.44 -33.78 -1.23
C ARG A 176 -3.53 -32.66 -0.67
N MET A 177 -2.86 -32.90 0.47
CA MET A 177 -1.88 -31.95 1.01
C MET A 177 -0.71 -31.74 0.03
N LEU A 178 -0.28 -32.76 -0.66
CA LEU A 178 0.79 -32.71 -1.65
C LEU A 178 0.38 -32.04 -2.98
N GLU A 179 -0.89 -31.70 -3.19
CA GLU A 179 -1.32 -30.83 -4.29
C GLU A 179 -0.90 -29.36 -4.08
N ARG A 180 -0.62 -28.96 -2.85
CA ARG A 180 -0.11 -27.63 -2.54
C ARG A 180 1.31 -27.47 -3.13
N ASP A 181 1.51 -26.39 -3.87
CA ASP A 181 2.69 -26.18 -4.74
C ASP A 181 4.03 -26.29 -3.99
N ASP A 182 4.14 -25.70 -2.81
CA ASP A 182 5.36 -25.76 -1.99
C ASP A 182 5.62 -27.17 -1.45
N PHE A 183 4.60 -27.88 -0.98
CA PHE A 183 4.73 -29.27 -0.56
C PHE A 183 5.10 -30.20 -1.74
N ALA A 184 4.44 -30.00 -2.89
CA ALA A 184 4.74 -30.75 -4.10
C ALA A 184 6.20 -30.60 -4.54
N LYS A 185 6.70 -29.35 -4.53
CA LYS A 185 8.09 -29.00 -4.91
C LYS A 185 9.09 -29.62 -3.92
N ARG A 186 8.85 -29.43 -2.63
CA ARG A 186 9.74 -29.99 -1.58
C ARG A 186 9.75 -31.53 -1.61
N TYR A 187 8.59 -32.15 -1.75
CA TYR A 187 8.48 -33.61 -1.85
C TYR A 187 9.26 -34.19 -3.05
N LYS A 188 9.05 -33.58 -4.24
CA LYS A 188 9.77 -33.97 -5.47
C LYS A 188 11.28 -33.76 -5.37
N ALA A 189 11.71 -32.70 -4.67
CA ALA A 189 13.13 -32.42 -4.46
C ALA A 189 13.79 -33.23 -3.32
N GLY A 190 13.04 -34.07 -2.62
CA GLY A 190 13.53 -34.80 -1.46
C GLY A 190 13.81 -33.92 -0.23
N HIS A 191 13.26 -32.70 -0.19
CA HIS A 191 13.41 -31.83 0.96
C HIS A 191 12.45 -32.23 2.09
N PRO A 192 12.86 -32.12 3.37
CA PRO A 192 12.03 -32.53 4.49
C PRO A 192 10.75 -31.70 4.59
N ILE A 193 9.64 -32.37 4.91
CA ILE A 193 8.37 -31.77 5.27
C ILE A 193 8.00 -32.30 6.64
N SER A 194 7.89 -31.46 7.65
CA SER A 194 7.54 -31.87 9.00
C SER A 194 6.04 -32.10 9.12
N ILE A 195 5.63 -33.08 9.92
CA ILE A 195 4.21 -33.46 10.07
C ILE A 195 3.34 -32.32 10.54
N HIS A 196 3.86 -31.43 11.43
CA HIS A 196 3.11 -30.30 11.92
C HIS A 196 2.76 -29.25 10.80
N GLU A 197 3.57 -29.21 9.72
CA GLU A 197 3.30 -28.32 8.59
C GLU A 197 1.99 -28.70 7.86
N PHE A 198 1.61 -29.97 7.85
CA PHE A 198 0.33 -30.44 7.33
C PHE A 198 -0.85 -30.05 8.22
N LEU A 199 -0.61 -29.74 9.50
CA LEU A 199 -1.66 -29.28 10.40
C LEU A 199 -2.02 -27.81 10.16
N TYR A 200 -1.12 -27.01 9.58
CA TYR A 200 -1.39 -25.60 9.33
C TYR A 200 -2.64 -25.35 8.46
N PRO A 201 -2.76 -25.94 7.25
CA PRO A 201 -3.96 -25.77 6.44
C PRO A 201 -5.24 -26.28 7.11
N LEU A 202 -5.14 -27.32 7.94
CA LEU A 202 -6.28 -27.86 8.68
C LEU A 202 -6.71 -26.91 9.81
N ALA A 203 -5.76 -26.33 10.54
CA ALA A 203 -6.02 -25.37 11.59
C ALA A 203 -6.69 -24.10 11.02
N GLN A 204 -6.13 -23.53 9.94
CA GLN A 204 -6.74 -22.39 9.24
C GLN A 204 -8.13 -22.73 8.69
N GLY A 205 -8.29 -23.92 8.12
CA GLY A 205 -9.58 -24.37 7.61
C GLY A 205 -10.61 -24.55 8.72
N TYR A 206 -10.21 -25.03 9.91
CA TYR A 206 -11.07 -25.18 11.06
C TYR A 206 -11.52 -23.83 11.63
N ASP A 207 -10.76 -22.75 11.47
CA ASP A 207 -11.19 -21.39 11.79
C ASP A 207 -12.52 -21.05 11.08
N SER A 208 -12.66 -21.46 9.81
CA SER A 208 -13.89 -21.26 9.04
C SER A 208 -15.07 -22.03 9.61
N VAL A 209 -14.82 -23.23 10.09
CA VAL A 209 -15.84 -24.07 10.77
C VAL A 209 -16.26 -23.43 12.10
N ALA A 210 -15.29 -23.06 12.94
CA ALA A 210 -15.53 -22.48 14.26
C ALA A 210 -16.28 -21.16 14.19
N MET A 211 -15.93 -20.31 13.20
CA MET A 211 -16.56 -19.01 12.98
C MET A 211 -17.83 -19.09 12.13
N ARG A 212 -18.12 -20.24 11.51
CA ARG A 212 -19.19 -20.40 10.51
C ARG A 212 -19.10 -19.32 9.43
N ALA A 213 -17.89 -19.11 8.89
CA ALA A 213 -17.63 -18.05 7.95
C ALA A 213 -18.47 -18.18 6.67
N ASP A 214 -19.05 -17.07 6.19
CA ASP A 214 -19.76 -17.02 4.91
C ASP A 214 -18.82 -16.65 3.77
N VAL A 215 -17.77 -15.87 4.07
CA VAL A 215 -16.72 -15.44 3.14
C VAL A 215 -15.38 -15.48 3.85
N GLU A 216 -14.37 -16.03 3.19
CA GLU A 216 -12.98 -15.93 3.62
C GLU A 216 -12.16 -15.20 2.58
N LEU A 217 -11.39 -14.21 3.04
CA LEU A 217 -10.51 -13.39 2.23
C LEU A 217 -9.05 -13.80 2.45
N GLY A 218 -8.26 -13.83 1.39
CA GLY A 218 -6.81 -14.07 1.49
C GLY A 218 -6.04 -13.63 0.25
N GLY A 219 -4.72 -13.66 0.31
CA GLY A 219 -3.88 -13.51 -0.88
C GLY A 219 -3.98 -14.72 -1.81
N THR A 220 -3.59 -14.57 -3.07
CA THR A 220 -3.53 -15.69 -4.03
C THR A 220 -2.68 -16.84 -3.54
N ASP A 221 -1.64 -16.55 -2.76
CA ASP A 221 -0.76 -17.54 -2.14
C ASP A 221 -1.44 -18.37 -1.04
N GLN A 222 -2.58 -17.92 -0.51
CA GLN A 222 -3.39 -18.61 0.52
C GLN A 222 -4.50 -19.49 -0.07
N LYS A 223 -4.72 -19.46 -1.40
CA LYS A 223 -5.84 -20.15 -2.06
C LYS A 223 -6.05 -21.59 -1.60
N PHE A 224 -4.98 -22.37 -1.50
CA PHE A 224 -5.07 -23.76 -1.04
C PHE A 224 -5.68 -23.86 0.36
N ASN A 225 -5.16 -23.08 1.31
CA ASN A 225 -5.65 -23.10 2.70
C ASN A 225 -7.11 -22.66 2.80
N LEU A 226 -7.51 -21.64 2.02
CA LEU A 226 -8.89 -21.16 1.95
C LEU A 226 -9.85 -22.25 1.43
N LEU A 227 -9.41 -23.06 0.45
CA LEU A 227 -10.18 -24.18 -0.09
C LEU A 227 -10.30 -25.33 0.91
N VAL A 228 -9.28 -25.57 1.75
CA VAL A 228 -9.39 -26.52 2.87
C VAL A 228 -10.53 -26.11 3.80
N GLY A 229 -10.70 -24.81 4.07
CA GLY A 229 -11.83 -24.28 4.86
C GLY A 229 -13.18 -24.68 4.28
N ARG A 230 -13.37 -24.57 2.96
CA ARG A 230 -14.62 -25.03 2.29
C ARG A 230 -14.85 -26.53 2.49
N THR A 231 -13.81 -27.33 2.29
CA THR A 231 -13.88 -28.79 2.45
C THR A 231 -14.25 -29.18 3.88
N LEU A 232 -13.65 -28.52 4.87
CA LEU A 232 -13.95 -28.80 6.28
C LEU A 232 -15.37 -28.34 6.66
N GLN A 233 -15.83 -27.19 6.20
CA GLN A 233 -17.20 -26.76 6.45
C GLN A 233 -18.22 -27.78 5.94
N ASP A 234 -18.04 -28.30 4.72
CA ASP A 234 -18.89 -29.33 4.15
C ASP A 234 -18.87 -30.60 5.03
N ALA A 235 -17.67 -31.07 5.42
CA ALA A 235 -17.48 -32.23 6.29
C ALA A 235 -18.13 -32.06 7.68
N TYR A 236 -18.22 -30.82 8.17
CA TYR A 236 -18.91 -30.46 9.42
C TYR A 236 -20.39 -30.08 9.22
N GLY A 237 -20.97 -30.34 8.05
CA GLY A 237 -22.39 -30.08 7.74
C GLY A 237 -22.75 -28.59 7.67
N GLN A 238 -21.78 -27.75 7.34
CA GLN A 238 -21.99 -26.31 7.14
C GLN A 238 -22.00 -25.97 5.64
N GLU A 239 -22.73 -24.91 5.27
CA GLU A 239 -22.63 -24.38 3.91
C GLU A 239 -21.22 -23.83 3.67
N PRO A 240 -20.54 -24.25 2.60
CA PRO A 240 -19.18 -23.79 2.31
C PRO A 240 -19.10 -22.28 2.09
N GLN A 241 -18.06 -21.67 2.62
CA GLN A 241 -17.77 -20.24 2.45
C GLN A 241 -17.43 -19.90 0.99
N VAL A 242 -17.67 -18.66 0.62
CA VAL A 242 -17.06 -18.07 -0.57
C VAL A 242 -15.60 -17.76 -0.28
N VAL A 243 -14.71 -18.17 -1.17
CA VAL A 243 -13.30 -17.79 -1.12
C VAL A 243 -13.08 -16.64 -2.10
N LEU A 244 -12.53 -15.55 -1.61
CA LEU A 244 -12.13 -14.41 -2.43
C LEU A 244 -10.63 -14.16 -2.24
N THR A 245 -9.88 -14.28 -3.33
CA THR A 245 -8.44 -14.01 -3.31
C THR A 245 -8.15 -12.61 -3.85
N THR A 246 -7.16 -11.97 -3.25
CA THR A 246 -6.58 -10.72 -3.74
C THR A 246 -5.18 -10.98 -4.28
N PRO A 247 -4.76 -10.27 -5.33
CA PRO A 247 -3.41 -10.40 -5.82
C PRO A 247 -2.40 -9.90 -4.77
N LEU A 248 -1.20 -10.46 -4.83
CA LEU A 248 -0.09 -9.94 -4.04
C LEU A 248 0.36 -8.60 -4.63
N LEU A 249 0.59 -7.62 -3.77
CA LEU A 249 1.09 -6.32 -4.19
C LEU A 249 2.60 -6.41 -4.43
N GLU A 250 3.04 -5.96 -5.58
CA GLU A 250 4.45 -5.81 -5.91
C GLU A 250 5.08 -4.73 -5.02
N GLY A 251 6.34 -4.95 -4.62
CA GLY A 251 7.11 -3.97 -3.87
C GLY A 251 7.60 -2.80 -4.74
N THR A 252 8.40 -1.92 -4.16
CA THR A 252 8.93 -0.75 -4.87
C THR A 252 9.82 -1.10 -6.06
N ASP A 253 10.30 -2.36 -6.13
CA ASP A 253 11.04 -2.91 -7.28
C ASP A 253 10.15 -3.24 -8.50
N GLY A 254 8.82 -3.30 -8.31
CA GLY A 254 7.85 -3.59 -9.36
C GLY A 254 7.86 -5.03 -9.89
N ILE A 255 8.57 -5.94 -9.24
CA ILE A 255 8.78 -7.33 -9.70
C ILE A 255 8.36 -8.33 -8.63
N ASN A 256 8.97 -8.22 -7.45
CA ASN A 256 8.73 -9.16 -6.37
C ASN A 256 7.58 -8.69 -5.50
N LYS A 257 6.86 -9.64 -4.88
CA LYS A 257 5.86 -9.30 -3.87
C LYS A 257 6.48 -8.41 -2.78
N MET A 258 5.70 -7.45 -2.31
CA MET A 258 6.13 -6.58 -1.22
C MET A 258 6.45 -7.37 0.03
N SER A 259 7.67 -7.22 0.53
CA SER A 259 8.16 -7.98 1.68
C SER A 259 9.24 -7.23 2.43
N LYS A 260 9.22 -7.30 3.76
CA LYS A 260 10.29 -6.77 4.61
C LYS A 260 11.62 -7.44 4.35
N SER A 261 11.62 -8.76 4.15
CA SER A 261 12.84 -9.54 3.90
C SER A 261 13.53 -9.18 2.59
N LEU A 262 12.78 -8.63 1.63
CA LEU A 262 13.32 -8.17 0.34
C LEU A 262 13.69 -6.68 0.35
N GLY A 263 13.37 -5.95 1.42
CA GLY A 263 13.63 -4.51 1.51
C GLY A 263 12.82 -3.63 0.54
N ASN A 264 11.86 -4.21 -0.19
CA ASN A 264 11.04 -3.55 -1.20
C ASN A 264 9.68 -3.07 -0.69
N TYR A 265 9.51 -2.96 0.63
CA TYR A 265 8.23 -2.65 1.27
C TYR A 265 8.06 -1.17 1.59
N ILE A 266 6.80 -0.78 1.75
CA ILE A 266 6.36 0.50 2.31
C ILE A 266 5.52 0.19 3.55
N GLY A 267 6.04 0.51 4.74
CA GLY A 267 5.36 0.30 6.01
C GLY A 267 4.28 1.35 6.25
N ILE A 268 3.15 0.97 6.84
CA ILE A 268 2.07 1.93 7.14
C ILE A 268 2.35 2.81 8.36
N ALA A 269 3.36 2.47 9.14
CA ALA A 269 3.83 3.25 10.28
C ALA A 269 5.16 4.00 10.00
N GLU A 270 5.66 3.93 8.76
CA GLU A 270 6.86 4.67 8.38
C GLU A 270 6.65 6.19 8.48
N ASP A 271 7.75 6.91 8.63
CA ASP A 271 7.74 8.38 8.56
C ASP A 271 7.09 8.87 7.26
N PRO A 272 6.24 9.93 7.30
CA PRO A 272 5.53 10.45 6.14
C PRO A 272 6.41 10.79 4.94
N ASP A 273 7.60 11.36 5.19
CA ASP A 273 8.55 11.72 4.13
C ASP A 273 9.16 10.49 3.46
N SER A 274 9.46 9.44 4.25
CA SER A 274 9.95 8.15 3.76
C SER A 274 8.88 7.45 2.93
N MET A 275 7.65 7.34 3.44
CA MET A 275 6.52 6.75 2.72
C MET A 275 6.28 7.48 1.41
N PHE A 276 6.23 8.82 1.43
CA PHE A 276 6.02 9.64 0.24
C PHE A 276 7.12 9.41 -0.80
N GLY A 277 8.39 9.43 -0.38
CA GLY A 277 9.54 9.19 -1.24
C GLY A 277 9.51 7.83 -1.91
N LYS A 278 9.17 6.77 -1.17
CA LYS A 278 9.03 5.41 -1.71
C LYS A 278 7.87 5.32 -2.72
N LEU A 279 6.71 5.93 -2.43
CA LEU A 279 5.59 5.99 -3.37
C LEU A 279 5.93 6.75 -4.65
N MET A 280 6.74 7.80 -4.57
CA MET A 280 7.21 8.52 -5.75
C MET A 280 8.27 7.74 -6.55
N SER A 281 8.95 6.76 -5.97
CA SER A 281 9.99 5.96 -6.63
C SER A 281 9.46 4.81 -7.49
N ILE A 282 8.20 4.39 -7.31
CA ILE A 282 7.60 3.32 -8.11
C ILE A 282 7.46 3.72 -9.58
N SER A 283 7.45 2.74 -10.49
CA SER A 283 7.21 3.00 -11.92
C SER A 283 5.81 3.57 -12.17
N ASP A 284 5.62 4.22 -13.32
CA ASP A 284 4.29 4.74 -13.71
C ASP A 284 3.29 3.60 -13.97
N GLU A 285 3.77 2.43 -14.40
CA GLU A 285 2.95 1.23 -14.56
C GLU A 285 2.47 0.70 -13.20
N LEU A 286 3.40 0.57 -12.25
CA LEU A 286 3.08 0.12 -10.90
C LEU A 286 2.15 1.09 -10.15
N MET A 287 2.23 2.39 -10.45
CA MET A 287 1.32 3.40 -9.91
C MET A 287 -0.14 3.05 -10.16
N TRP A 288 -0.50 2.58 -11.37
CA TRP A 288 -1.88 2.19 -11.70
C TRP A 288 -2.35 0.98 -10.91
N ARG A 289 -1.43 0.02 -10.69
CA ARG A 289 -1.69 -1.13 -9.83
C ARG A 289 -1.98 -0.71 -8.39
N TYR A 290 -1.20 0.25 -7.88
CA TYR A 290 -1.42 0.80 -6.53
C TYR A 290 -2.73 1.59 -6.44
N PHE A 291 -3.10 2.35 -7.46
CA PHE A 291 -4.42 2.99 -7.50
C PHE A 291 -5.55 1.98 -7.43
N GLU A 292 -5.49 0.91 -8.21
CA GLU A 292 -6.52 -0.12 -8.24
C GLU A 292 -6.70 -0.82 -6.87
N LEU A 293 -5.59 -1.21 -6.24
CA LEU A 293 -5.59 -2.05 -5.04
C LEU A 293 -5.61 -1.28 -3.72
N LEU A 294 -5.09 -0.06 -3.71
CA LEU A 294 -4.88 0.70 -2.46
C LEU A 294 -5.75 1.95 -2.36
N SER A 295 -6.12 2.59 -3.48
CA SER A 295 -6.90 3.83 -3.45
C SER A 295 -8.35 3.57 -3.06
N PHE A 296 -8.95 4.54 -2.35
CA PHE A 296 -10.39 4.54 -2.05
C PHE A 296 -11.22 5.29 -3.09
N ARG A 297 -10.58 5.81 -4.15
CA ARG A 297 -11.27 6.49 -5.24
C ARG A 297 -12.15 5.52 -6.02
N PRO A 298 -13.31 5.96 -6.56
CA PRO A 298 -14.10 5.16 -7.48
C PRO A 298 -13.28 4.73 -8.72
N LEU A 299 -13.58 3.56 -9.27
CA LEU A 299 -12.90 3.08 -10.48
C LEU A 299 -13.06 4.05 -11.67
N SER A 300 -14.19 4.76 -11.76
CA SER A 300 -14.41 5.80 -12.78
C SER A 300 -13.43 6.95 -12.66
N GLU A 301 -13.09 7.38 -11.45
CA GLU A 301 -12.08 8.43 -11.23
C GLU A 301 -10.68 7.94 -11.61
N ILE A 302 -10.32 6.70 -11.25
CA ILE A 302 -9.05 6.10 -11.65
C ILE A 302 -8.96 5.97 -13.17
N ALA A 303 -10.05 5.58 -13.84
CA ALA A 303 -10.11 5.54 -15.31
C ALA A 303 -9.89 6.93 -15.93
N SER A 304 -10.54 7.97 -15.38
CA SER A 304 -10.35 9.36 -15.82
C SER A 304 -8.91 9.83 -15.64
N LEU A 305 -8.25 9.51 -14.51
CA LEU A 305 -6.83 9.83 -14.33
C LEU A 305 -5.94 9.15 -15.37
N ARG A 306 -6.27 7.91 -15.76
CA ARG A 306 -5.54 7.15 -16.79
C ARG A 306 -5.71 7.79 -18.17
N GLU A 307 -6.92 8.21 -18.53
CA GLU A 307 -7.19 8.96 -19.76
C GLU A 307 -6.45 10.31 -19.80
N GLN A 308 -6.41 11.04 -18.69
CA GLN A 308 -5.66 12.29 -18.57
C GLN A 308 -4.16 12.06 -18.80
N ALA A 309 -3.58 10.98 -18.27
CA ALA A 309 -2.18 10.63 -18.50
C ALA A 309 -1.92 10.33 -20.01
N GLN A 310 -2.82 9.61 -20.66
CA GLN A 310 -2.74 9.33 -22.10
C GLN A 310 -2.89 10.60 -22.94
N SER A 311 -3.63 11.59 -22.45
CA SER A 311 -3.84 12.90 -23.08
C SER A 311 -2.74 13.92 -22.76
N GLY A 312 -1.64 13.51 -22.13
CA GLY A 312 -0.45 14.35 -21.90
C GLY A 312 -0.29 14.92 -20.51
N ARG A 313 -1.18 14.62 -19.56
CA ARG A 313 -0.95 14.96 -18.15
C ARG A 313 0.27 14.20 -17.63
N ASN A 314 1.17 14.89 -16.94
CA ASN A 314 2.39 14.27 -16.43
C ASN A 314 2.07 13.17 -15.39
N PRO A 315 2.48 11.91 -15.60
CA PRO A 315 2.26 10.81 -14.64
C PRO A 315 2.80 11.10 -13.24
N ARG A 316 3.87 11.88 -13.13
CA ARG A 316 4.40 12.34 -11.83
C ARG A 316 3.34 13.08 -11.00
N ASP A 317 2.54 13.94 -11.63
CA ASP A 317 1.55 14.75 -10.93
C ASP A 317 0.37 13.88 -10.46
N ILE A 318 0.03 12.83 -11.22
CA ILE A 318 -0.93 11.81 -10.84
C ILE A 318 -0.37 10.96 -9.67
N LYS A 319 0.92 10.62 -9.72
CA LYS A 319 1.59 9.89 -8.64
C LYS A 319 1.61 10.69 -7.32
N PHE A 320 1.73 12.02 -7.39
CA PHE A 320 1.55 12.88 -6.23
C PHE A 320 0.17 12.73 -5.59
N GLU A 321 -0.88 12.58 -6.39
CA GLU A 321 -2.24 12.37 -5.85
C GLU A 321 -2.34 11.05 -5.09
N LEU A 322 -1.79 9.97 -5.65
CA LEU A 322 -1.73 8.67 -4.97
C LEU A 322 -0.92 8.76 -3.67
N ALA A 323 0.26 9.36 -3.73
CA ALA A 323 1.15 9.49 -2.57
C ALA A 323 0.48 10.32 -1.46
N ARG A 324 -0.18 11.43 -1.81
CA ARG A 324 -0.94 12.25 -0.85
C ARG A 324 -2.09 11.48 -0.23
N GLU A 325 -2.84 10.71 -1.03
CA GLU A 325 -3.95 9.90 -0.53
C GLU A 325 -3.46 8.87 0.49
N LEU A 326 -2.41 8.11 0.15
CA LEU A 326 -1.90 7.05 1.01
C LEU A 326 -1.23 7.61 2.28
N VAL A 327 -0.36 8.61 2.16
CA VAL A 327 0.26 9.25 3.34
C VAL A 327 -0.81 9.91 4.22
N GLY A 328 -1.78 10.60 3.62
CA GLY A 328 -2.88 11.21 4.37
C GLY A 328 -3.75 10.21 5.12
N ARG A 329 -3.91 9.00 4.59
CA ARG A 329 -4.65 7.91 5.23
C ARG A 329 -3.95 7.36 6.47
N PHE A 330 -2.64 7.17 6.40
CA PHE A 330 -1.88 6.53 7.48
C PHE A 330 -1.32 7.51 8.49
N HIS A 331 -1.30 8.79 8.16
CA HIS A 331 -0.89 9.89 9.04
C HIS A 331 -2.02 10.93 9.14
N ASP A 332 -1.90 12.02 8.41
CA ASP A 332 -2.95 13.04 8.22
C ASP A 332 -2.70 13.86 6.94
N ALA A 333 -3.67 14.68 6.57
CA ALA A 333 -3.60 15.50 5.35
C ALA A 333 -2.43 16.50 5.40
N GLU A 334 -2.15 17.07 6.57
CA GLU A 334 -1.07 18.05 6.76
C GLU A 334 0.30 17.39 6.59
N ALA A 335 0.49 16.18 7.14
CA ALA A 335 1.71 15.39 6.96
C ALA A 335 1.93 15.05 5.48
N ALA A 336 0.87 14.68 4.74
CA ALA A 336 0.96 14.41 3.31
C ALA A 336 1.39 15.64 2.50
N GLU A 337 0.85 16.82 2.84
CA GLU A 337 1.26 18.07 2.20
C GLU A 337 2.69 18.47 2.53
N ARG A 338 3.11 18.32 3.80
CA ARG A 338 4.50 18.57 4.20
C ARG A 338 5.47 17.64 3.48
N ALA A 339 5.16 16.35 3.41
CA ALA A 339 5.96 15.35 2.71
C ALA A 339 6.10 15.67 1.21
N GLN A 340 5.01 16.09 0.56
CA GLN A 340 5.05 16.52 -0.85
C GLN A 340 5.95 17.73 -1.04
N ARG A 341 5.81 18.79 -0.23
CA ARG A 341 6.66 19.98 -0.30
C ARG A 341 8.14 19.61 -0.09
N GLY A 342 8.43 18.82 0.95
CA GLY A 342 9.78 18.33 1.23
C GLY A 342 10.37 17.51 0.09
N PHE A 343 9.57 16.65 -0.55
CA PHE A 343 9.99 15.87 -1.71
C PHE A 343 10.35 16.78 -2.89
N ILE A 344 9.51 17.76 -3.23
CA ILE A 344 9.75 18.71 -4.32
C ILE A 344 11.02 19.50 -4.06
N THR A 345 11.22 19.99 -2.86
CA THR A 345 12.45 20.73 -2.46
C THR A 345 13.69 19.85 -2.62
N ARG A 346 13.68 18.65 -2.04
CA ARG A 346 14.82 17.70 -2.14
C ARG A 346 15.18 17.33 -3.58
N VAL A 347 14.18 17.13 -4.43
CA VAL A 347 14.41 16.81 -5.85
C VAL A 347 14.96 18.04 -6.58
N SER A 348 14.49 19.25 -6.27
CA SER A 348 15.00 20.48 -6.86
C SER A 348 16.44 20.77 -6.41
N GLU A 349 16.75 20.56 -5.13
CA GLU A 349 18.09 20.74 -4.58
C GLU A 349 19.09 19.71 -5.10
N LYS A 350 18.70 18.43 -5.24
CA LYS A 350 19.53 17.38 -5.84
C LYS A 350 19.81 17.61 -7.33
N ALA A 351 18.98 18.40 -8.02
CA ALA A 351 19.22 18.76 -9.41
C ALA A 351 20.41 19.74 -9.57
N VAL A 352 20.78 20.48 -8.51
CA VAL A 352 21.93 21.39 -8.50
C VAL A 352 23.13 20.66 -7.91
N PRO A 353 24.21 20.39 -8.68
CA PRO A 353 25.43 19.79 -8.13
C PRO A 353 26.02 20.67 -7.02
N GLN A 354 26.33 20.05 -5.86
CA GLN A 354 26.87 20.80 -4.70
C GLN A 354 28.29 21.29 -4.92
N ASP A 355 29.07 20.63 -5.80
CA ASP A 355 30.48 20.94 -6.09
C ASP A 355 30.65 21.67 -7.43
N LEU A 356 29.81 22.70 -7.69
CA LEU A 356 30.01 23.53 -8.87
C LEU A 356 31.22 24.48 -8.69
N PRO A 357 32.27 24.39 -9.52
CA PRO A 357 33.39 25.33 -9.45
C PRO A 357 32.87 26.75 -9.75
N LEU A 358 33.32 27.73 -8.95
CA LEU A 358 32.99 29.12 -9.16
C LEU A 358 33.67 29.63 -10.44
N LYS A 359 32.90 30.10 -11.40
CA LYS A 359 33.41 30.80 -12.58
C LYS A 359 33.27 32.31 -12.36
N VAL A 360 34.40 32.99 -12.31
CA VAL A 360 34.42 34.45 -12.28
C VAL A 360 34.37 34.97 -13.72
N VAL A 361 33.41 35.81 -13.99
CA VAL A 361 33.21 36.44 -15.30
C VAL A 361 33.48 37.94 -15.16
N SER A 362 34.56 38.42 -15.82
CA SER A 362 34.95 39.82 -15.83
C SER A 362 34.02 40.64 -16.76
N VAL A 363 33.53 41.78 -16.29
CA VAL A 363 32.51 42.56 -16.98
C VAL A 363 32.92 44.03 -17.06
N GLN A 364 32.83 44.60 -18.25
CA GLN A 364 32.98 46.07 -18.43
C GLN A 364 31.63 46.76 -18.08
N GLY A 365 31.58 47.45 -16.92
CA GLY A 365 30.35 48.12 -16.45
C GLY A 365 29.60 47.44 -15.30
N ALA A 366 28.38 47.88 -15.03
CA ALA A 366 27.61 47.51 -13.82
C ALA A 366 26.90 46.16 -13.90
N GLY A 367 26.99 45.41 -15.01
CA GLY A 367 26.30 44.11 -15.17
C GLY A 367 26.48 43.50 -16.58
N LEU A 368 25.98 42.26 -16.72
CA LEU A 368 26.06 41.51 -17.97
C LEU A 368 24.70 40.94 -18.34
N ARG A 369 24.29 41.09 -19.63
CA ARG A 369 23.07 40.45 -20.13
C ARG A 369 23.10 38.97 -19.96
N LEU A 370 21.99 38.35 -19.54
CA LEU A 370 21.87 36.91 -19.28
C LEU A 370 22.38 36.06 -20.46
N ALA A 371 22.02 36.41 -21.70
CA ALA A 371 22.45 35.65 -22.88
C ALA A 371 23.96 35.62 -23.04
N ASN A 372 24.67 36.73 -22.75
CA ASN A 372 26.10 36.79 -22.78
C ASN A 372 26.72 35.98 -21.63
N LEU A 373 26.14 36.08 -20.42
CA LEU A 373 26.59 35.28 -19.29
C LEU A 373 26.48 33.77 -19.57
N LEU A 374 25.39 33.32 -20.18
CA LEU A 374 25.24 31.90 -20.53
C LEU A 374 26.32 31.41 -21.51
N LYS A 375 26.74 32.26 -22.44
CA LYS A 375 27.83 31.95 -23.37
C LYS A 375 29.16 31.91 -22.61
N GLU A 376 29.52 32.95 -21.87
CA GLU A 376 30.75 33.04 -21.11
C GLU A 376 30.91 31.95 -20.06
N ALA A 377 29.78 31.56 -19.42
CA ALA A 377 29.75 30.45 -18.48
C ALA A 377 29.87 29.07 -19.16
N GLY A 378 29.82 29.00 -20.50
CA GLY A 378 29.86 27.75 -21.26
C GLY A 378 28.56 26.94 -21.17
N LEU A 379 27.45 27.56 -20.81
CA LEU A 379 26.12 26.96 -20.71
C LEU A 379 25.35 27.00 -22.06
N ALA A 380 25.79 27.89 -22.99
CA ALA A 380 25.32 27.96 -24.37
C ALA A 380 26.47 28.17 -25.32
N GLY A 381 26.42 27.60 -26.53
CA GLY A 381 27.45 27.73 -27.52
C GLY A 381 27.47 29.10 -28.20
N SER A 382 26.35 29.84 -28.16
CA SER A 382 26.21 31.19 -28.71
C SER A 382 25.16 32.01 -27.98
N THR A 383 25.22 33.34 -28.14
CA THR A 383 24.16 34.24 -27.61
C THR A 383 22.82 34.01 -28.26
N SER A 384 22.77 33.55 -29.51
CA SER A 384 21.55 33.17 -30.21
C SER A 384 20.90 31.93 -29.58
N GLU A 385 21.70 30.90 -29.28
CA GLU A 385 21.25 29.70 -28.54
C GLU A 385 20.75 30.10 -27.14
N ALA A 386 21.53 30.93 -26.44
CA ALA A 386 21.16 31.42 -25.11
C ALA A 386 19.80 32.12 -25.10
N ASN A 387 19.58 33.05 -26.04
CA ASN A 387 18.31 33.77 -26.17
C ASN A 387 17.14 32.81 -26.43
N ARG A 388 17.30 31.85 -27.32
CA ARG A 388 16.29 30.82 -27.58
C ARG A 388 15.97 30.03 -26.30
N LYS A 389 16.99 29.61 -25.54
CA LYS A 389 16.81 28.86 -24.28
C LYS A 389 16.11 29.69 -23.21
N ILE A 390 16.34 31.01 -23.17
CA ILE A 390 15.63 31.92 -22.27
C ILE A 390 14.15 31.99 -22.67
N GLU A 391 13.84 32.16 -23.97
CA GLU A 391 12.43 32.22 -24.46
C GLU A 391 11.68 30.91 -24.24
N GLU A 392 12.33 29.77 -24.46
CA GLU A 392 11.78 28.46 -24.15
C GLU A 392 11.55 28.26 -22.62
N GLY A 393 12.02 29.21 -21.78
CA GLY A 393 11.96 29.14 -20.32
C GLY A 393 12.77 27.97 -19.77
N ALA A 394 13.81 27.54 -20.49
CA ALA A 394 14.73 26.49 -20.09
C ALA A 394 15.86 26.99 -19.18
N VAL A 395 15.90 28.27 -18.83
CA VAL A 395 16.92 28.90 -18.00
C VAL A 395 16.37 29.15 -16.59
N ARG A 396 17.18 28.85 -15.58
CA ARG A 396 16.90 29.20 -14.18
C ARG A 396 18.09 29.91 -13.57
N ILE A 397 17.82 30.85 -12.70
CA ILE A 397 18.82 31.55 -11.87
C ILE A 397 18.39 31.35 -10.41
N ASP A 398 19.26 30.78 -9.59
CA ASP A 398 18.98 30.46 -8.18
C ASP A 398 17.67 29.69 -7.99
N GLY A 399 17.39 28.76 -8.91
CA GLY A 399 16.19 27.95 -8.96
C GLY A 399 14.95 28.60 -9.61
N ALA A 400 14.92 29.93 -9.75
CA ALA A 400 13.83 30.67 -10.37
C ALA A 400 13.90 30.61 -11.91
N ARG A 401 12.78 30.29 -12.56
CA ARG A 401 12.70 30.29 -14.04
C ARG A 401 12.74 31.71 -14.59
N VAL A 402 13.55 31.91 -15.61
CA VAL A 402 13.73 33.20 -16.29
C VAL A 402 13.36 33.07 -17.77
N SER A 403 12.51 33.97 -18.26
CA SER A 403 12.12 34.09 -19.67
C SER A 403 12.38 35.50 -20.26
N ASP A 404 12.88 36.44 -19.45
CA ASP A 404 13.20 37.77 -19.89
C ASP A 404 14.57 37.81 -20.58
N ARG A 405 14.58 38.09 -21.89
CA ARG A 405 15.81 38.25 -22.70
C ARG A 405 16.60 39.50 -22.35
N ALA A 406 15.95 40.48 -21.78
CA ALA A 406 16.59 41.76 -21.43
C ALA A 406 17.23 41.73 -20.04
N LEU A 407 17.01 40.66 -19.28
CA LEU A 407 17.55 40.52 -17.93
C LEU A 407 19.06 40.72 -17.93
N THR A 408 19.52 41.58 -17.06
CA THR A 408 20.93 41.92 -16.83
C THR A 408 21.24 41.62 -15.37
N LEU A 409 22.25 40.79 -15.12
CA LEU A 409 22.77 40.49 -13.78
C LEU A 409 23.82 41.52 -13.39
N LYS A 410 23.73 41.99 -12.15
CA LYS A 410 24.66 43.01 -11.62
C LYS A 410 25.94 42.32 -11.10
N THR A 411 27.04 43.10 -11.11
CA THR A 411 28.30 42.69 -10.50
C THR A 411 28.20 42.55 -9.00
N GLY A 412 29.00 41.63 -8.42
CA GLY A 412 29.19 41.42 -6.97
C GLY A 412 28.39 40.26 -6.37
N ALA A 413 27.32 39.83 -6.99
CA ALA A 413 26.56 38.67 -6.49
C ALA A 413 27.01 37.35 -7.13
N GLU A 414 26.92 36.27 -6.38
CA GLU A 414 27.02 34.90 -6.88
C GLU A 414 25.67 34.38 -7.29
N HIS A 415 25.61 33.65 -8.40
CA HIS A 415 24.39 33.00 -8.89
C HIS A 415 24.67 31.58 -9.35
N VAL A 416 23.74 30.68 -9.10
CA VAL A 416 23.66 29.36 -9.73
C VAL A 416 22.79 29.45 -10.95
N VAL A 417 23.39 29.31 -12.12
CA VAL A 417 22.69 29.39 -13.41
C VAL A 417 22.54 28.00 -13.99
N GLN A 418 21.34 27.65 -14.40
CA GLN A 418 20.98 26.37 -14.99
C GLN A 418 20.40 26.55 -16.39
N VAL A 419 20.80 25.71 -17.35
CA VAL A 419 20.22 25.63 -18.70
C VAL A 419 19.78 24.19 -18.99
N GLY A 420 18.45 23.99 -19.11
CA GLY A 420 17.87 22.66 -19.22
C GLY A 420 18.06 21.84 -17.94
N ALA A 421 18.02 20.50 -18.05
CA ALA A 421 18.07 19.60 -16.88
C ALA A 421 19.49 19.30 -16.37
N LYS A 422 20.55 19.51 -17.18
CA LYS A 422 21.88 18.95 -16.91
C LYS A 422 23.03 19.95 -16.92
N ARG A 423 22.85 21.18 -17.41
CA ARG A 423 23.90 22.17 -17.51
C ARG A 423 23.79 23.19 -16.39
N PHE A 424 24.82 23.25 -15.53
CA PHE A 424 24.87 24.15 -14.38
C PHE A 424 26.19 24.89 -14.36
N ALA A 425 26.20 26.13 -13.89
CA ALA A 425 27.41 26.86 -13.52
C ALA A 425 27.13 27.76 -12.31
N ARG A 426 28.08 27.82 -11.39
CA ARG A 426 28.11 28.82 -10.32
C ARG A 426 28.97 29.98 -10.84
N VAL A 427 28.35 31.15 -10.93
CA VAL A 427 28.97 32.31 -11.58
C VAL A 427 29.02 33.50 -10.63
N LYS A 428 30.11 34.27 -10.70
CA LYS A 428 30.24 35.56 -10.03
C LYS A 428 30.68 36.59 -11.06
N LEU A 429 29.95 37.71 -11.13
CA LEU A 429 30.30 38.80 -12.02
C LEU A 429 31.23 39.78 -11.28
N GLU A 430 32.42 40.03 -11.80
CA GLU A 430 33.37 40.99 -11.23
C GLU A 430 33.69 42.08 -12.24
N PRO A 431 33.85 43.37 -11.79
CA PRO A 431 34.29 44.43 -12.69
C PRO A 431 35.65 44.10 -13.30
N SER A 432 35.78 44.33 -14.60
CA SER A 432 37.14 44.29 -15.22
C SER A 432 38.02 45.35 -14.59
N PRO A 433 39.30 45.05 -14.32
CA PRO A 433 40.25 45.98 -13.77
C PRO A 433 40.49 47.19 -14.72
#